data_8252a4b28432e1a265585aaa0b798e8a
#
_entry.id   8252a4b28432e1a265585aaa0b798e8a
#
_cell.length_a   1.000
_cell.length_b   1.000
_cell.length_c   1.000
_cell.angle_alpha   90.00
_cell.angle_beta   90.00
_cell.angle_gamma   90.00
#
_symmetry.space_group_name_H-M   'P 1'
#
loop_
_entity.id
_entity.type
_entity.pdbx_description
1 polymer ?
#
loop_
_entity_poly.entity_id
_entity_poly.type
_entity_poly.pdbx_seq_one_letter_code
_entity_poly.pdbx_strand_id
1 'polypeptide(L)'
;LGQEIATYLDQMIGPVLACFSDADPKTRYFACESFYNLAKVCKGEMLVYFNEIFVVLARLAADSEVSVKNGAELLDRLFKDIVCEAAPHYVSMYQDVSQLRARQDRDIGVEGGENELQVAREKAAHERYAKAMHLEHDRRSTSMNKAFSLARFVPFLAERMQVVSPLTRNYIVSWIAVLDSVPDLQLVAYLSTFLPHLFQYLSDPNTDVRVATAEVL
;
A
#
# COMPACT_ATOMS: atom_id res chain seq x y z
N LEU A 1 15.83 -3.48 -23.63
CA LEU A 1 14.42 -3.97 -23.52
C LEU A 1 13.74 -3.45 -22.25
N GLY A 2 14.39 -3.44 -21.07
CA GLY A 2 13.74 -3.04 -19.82
C GLY A 2 13.21 -1.61 -19.77
N GLN A 3 14.01 -0.64 -20.21
CA GLN A 3 13.61 0.78 -20.25
C GLN A 3 12.50 1.06 -21.28
N GLU A 4 12.46 0.33 -22.36
CA GLU A 4 11.43 0.48 -23.39
C GLU A 4 10.08 -0.05 -22.88
N ILE A 5 10.06 -1.16 -22.14
CA ILE A 5 8.83 -1.71 -21.56
C ILE A 5 8.23 -0.75 -20.51
N ALA A 6 9.06 -0.06 -19.73
CA ALA A 6 8.59 0.90 -18.74
C ALA A 6 7.75 2.03 -19.36
N THR A 7 8.02 2.42 -20.62
CA THR A 7 7.21 3.44 -21.34
C THR A 7 5.78 2.97 -21.64
N TYR A 8 5.56 1.67 -21.74
CA TYR A 8 4.23 1.07 -21.98
C TYR A 8 3.55 0.56 -20.71
N LEU A 9 4.19 0.73 -19.57
CA LEU A 9 3.71 0.18 -18.29
C LEU A 9 2.29 0.66 -17.95
N ASP A 10 2.00 1.95 -18.17
CA ASP A 10 0.66 2.54 -17.95
C ASP A 10 -0.45 1.83 -18.76
N GLN A 11 -0.12 1.34 -19.94
CA GLN A 11 -1.08 0.62 -20.79
C GLN A 11 -1.24 -0.84 -20.41
N MET A 12 -0.21 -1.45 -19.82
CA MET A 12 -0.17 -2.87 -19.50
C MET A 12 -0.74 -3.16 -18.10
N ILE A 13 -0.52 -2.28 -17.14
CA ILE A 13 -0.85 -2.51 -15.72
C ILE A 13 -2.35 -2.73 -15.52
N GLY A 14 -3.19 -1.85 -16.07
CA GLY A 14 -4.64 -1.91 -15.88
C GLY A 14 -5.25 -3.27 -16.28
N PRO A 15 -5.02 -3.75 -17.51
CA PRO A 15 -5.49 -5.07 -17.95
C PRO A 15 -4.99 -6.22 -17.08
N VAL A 16 -3.72 -6.22 -16.67
CA VAL A 16 -3.17 -7.28 -15.81
C VAL A 16 -3.76 -7.23 -14.40
N LEU A 17 -3.92 -6.03 -13.83
CA LEU A 17 -4.58 -5.86 -12.53
C LEU A 17 -6.04 -6.37 -12.57
N ALA A 18 -6.75 -6.18 -13.67
CA ALA A 18 -8.10 -6.71 -13.84
C ALA A 18 -8.14 -8.25 -13.79
N CYS A 19 -7.15 -8.94 -14.37
CA CYS A 19 -7.06 -10.40 -14.38
C CYS A 19 -6.93 -11.01 -12.97
N PHE A 20 -6.41 -10.29 -12.00
CA PHE A 20 -6.37 -10.76 -10.60
C PHE A 20 -7.76 -10.94 -9.96
N SER A 21 -8.80 -10.37 -10.55
CA SER A 21 -10.18 -10.48 -10.07
C SER A 21 -11.01 -11.48 -10.88
N ASP A 22 -10.39 -12.18 -11.80
CA ASP A 22 -11.07 -13.16 -12.65
C ASP A 22 -11.64 -14.33 -11.83
N ALA A 23 -12.76 -14.86 -12.27
CA ALA A 23 -13.39 -16.02 -11.64
C ALA A 23 -12.54 -17.29 -11.80
N ASP A 24 -11.84 -17.43 -12.94
CA ASP A 24 -10.94 -18.55 -13.20
C ASP A 24 -9.63 -18.42 -12.42
N PRO A 25 -9.31 -19.35 -11.52
CA PRO A 25 -8.06 -19.33 -10.77
C PRO A 25 -6.81 -19.44 -11.65
N LYS A 26 -6.91 -20.05 -12.82
CA LYS A 26 -5.78 -20.10 -13.77
C LYS A 26 -5.45 -18.71 -14.30
N THR A 27 -6.47 -17.93 -14.64
CA THR A 27 -6.30 -16.54 -15.06
C THR A 27 -5.62 -15.73 -13.96
N ARG A 28 -6.06 -15.86 -12.70
CA ARG A 28 -5.43 -15.18 -11.55
C ARG A 28 -3.98 -15.62 -11.34
N TYR A 29 -3.68 -16.91 -11.49
CA TYR A 29 -2.31 -17.44 -11.39
C TYR A 29 -1.40 -16.87 -12.49
N PHE A 30 -1.84 -16.92 -13.75
CA PHE A 30 -1.06 -16.35 -14.86
C PHE A 30 -0.91 -14.85 -14.77
N ALA A 31 -1.86 -14.14 -14.15
CA ALA A 31 -1.71 -12.73 -13.83
C ALA A 31 -0.56 -12.50 -12.84
N CYS A 32 -0.43 -13.34 -11.79
CA CYS A 32 0.73 -13.27 -10.87
C CYS A 32 2.05 -13.45 -11.62
N GLU A 33 2.12 -14.44 -12.49
CA GLU A 33 3.32 -14.76 -13.26
C GLU A 33 3.70 -13.64 -14.24
N SER A 34 2.71 -13.12 -14.96
CA SER A 34 2.90 -12.00 -15.90
C SER A 34 3.35 -10.73 -15.17
N PHE A 35 2.71 -10.44 -14.03
CA PHE A 35 3.06 -9.28 -13.22
C PHE A 35 4.44 -9.41 -12.59
N TYR A 36 4.81 -10.60 -12.16
CA TYR A 36 6.16 -10.91 -11.66
C TYR A 36 7.22 -10.59 -12.72
N ASN A 37 6.99 -11.02 -13.96
CA ASN A 37 7.91 -10.75 -15.06
C ASN A 37 8.00 -9.26 -15.39
N LEU A 38 6.88 -8.52 -15.35
CA LEU A 38 6.87 -7.07 -15.49
C LEU A 38 7.67 -6.39 -14.36
N ALA A 39 7.45 -6.81 -13.11
CA ALA A 39 8.14 -6.25 -11.96
C ALA A 39 9.65 -6.48 -12.01
N LYS A 40 10.10 -7.66 -12.44
CA LYS A 40 11.53 -7.95 -12.63
C LYS A 40 12.20 -7.02 -13.65
N VAL A 41 11.47 -6.63 -14.68
CA VAL A 41 11.99 -5.78 -15.76
C VAL A 41 11.89 -4.31 -15.40
N CYS A 42 10.74 -3.88 -14.89
CA CYS A 42 10.45 -2.47 -14.62
C CYS A 42 10.93 -1.99 -13.26
N LYS A 43 11.17 -2.93 -12.30
CA LYS A 43 11.71 -2.62 -10.98
C LYS A 43 11.02 -1.44 -10.28
N GLY A 44 11.79 -0.41 -9.89
CA GLY A 44 11.31 0.76 -9.19
C GLY A 44 10.17 1.53 -9.88
N GLU A 45 10.07 1.47 -11.21
CA GLU A 45 8.95 2.07 -11.95
C GLU A 45 7.59 1.46 -11.57
N MET A 46 7.58 0.22 -11.08
CA MET A 46 6.37 -0.43 -10.58
C MET A 46 5.82 0.21 -9.31
N LEU A 47 6.64 0.92 -8.55
CA LEU A 47 6.23 1.55 -7.27
C LEU A 47 5.20 2.66 -7.43
N VAL A 48 5.05 3.19 -8.65
CA VAL A 48 3.96 4.12 -9.00
C VAL A 48 2.59 3.51 -8.77
N TYR A 49 2.48 2.20 -8.95
CA TYR A 49 1.25 1.41 -8.84
C TYR A 49 1.18 0.63 -7.52
N PHE A 50 2.04 0.99 -6.56
CA PHE A 50 2.20 0.21 -5.34
C PHE A 50 0.89 0.03 -4.57
N ASN A 51 0.07 1.07 -4.46
CA ASN A 51 -1.20 0.98 -3.72
C ASN A 51 -2.15 -0.06 -4.34
N GLU A 52 -2.31 -0.05 -5.66
CA GLU A 52 -3.14 -0.98 -6.40
C GLU A 52 -2.61 -2.41 -6.27
N ILE A 53 -1.29 -2.57 -6.38
CA ILE A 53 -0.61 -3.85 -6.24
C ILE A 53 -0.78 -4.41 -4.83
N PHE A 54 -0.59 -3.57 -3.81
CA PHE A 54 -0.76 -3.95 -2.41
C PHE A 54 -2.17 -4.48 -2.13
N VAL A 55 -3.22 -3.81 -2.64
CA VAL A 55 -4.61 -4.27 -2.49
C VAL A 55 -4.81 -5.64 -3.10
N VAL A 56 -4.30 -5.82 -4.29
CA VAL A 56 -4.44 -7.09 -5.02
C VAL A 56 -3.73 -8.21 -4.26
N LEU A 57 -2.47 -8.00 -3.85
CA LEU A 57 -1.70 -8.98 -3.11
C LEU A 57 -2.32 -9.30 -1.75
N ALA A 58 -2.81 -8.31 -1.02
CA ALA A 58 -3.51 -8.49 0.25
C ALA A 58 -4.74 -9.40 0.10
N ARG A 59 -5.47 -9.30 -1.02
CA ARG A 59 -6.60 -10.17 -1.34
C ARG A 59 -6.15 -11.57 -1.73
N LEU A 60 -5.14 -11.69 -2.60
CA LEU A 60 -4.64 -12.97 -3.09
C LEU A 60 -3.94 -13.78 -2.01
N ALA A 61 -3.41 -13.16 -0.97
CA ALA A 61 -2.89 -13.85 0.21
C ALA A 61 -3.95 -14.74 0.89
N ALA A 62 -5.23 -14.42 0.71
CA ALA A 62 -6.37 -15.18 1.20
C ALA A 62 -7.15 -15.90 0.09
N ASP A 63 -6.59 -16.07 -1.11
CA ASP A 63 -7.23 -16.76 -2.22
C ASP A 63 -7.57 -18.21 -1.85
N SER A 64 -8.65 -18.76 -2.41
CA SER A 64 -9.04 -20.16 -2.18
C SER A 64 -8.06 -21.15 -2.81
N GLU A 65 -7.41 -20.76 -3.91
CA GLU A 65 -6.53 -21.63 -4.66
C GLU A 65 -5.07 -21.51 -4.20
N VAL A 66 -4.46 -22.64 -3.86
CA VAL A 66 -3.07 -22.70 -3.36
C VAL A 66 -2.06 -22.20 -4.41
N SER A 67 -2.27 -22.52 -5.68
CA SER A 67 -1.39 -22.05 -6.77
C SER A 67 -1.39 -20.52 -6.88
N VAL A 68 -2.56 -19.89 -6.73
CA VAL A 68 -2.69 -18.42 -6.74
C VAL A 68 -2.01 -17.80 -5.53
N LYS A 69 -2.20 -18.37 -4.33
CA LYS A 69 -1.49 -17.92 -3.12
C LYS A 69 0.02 -17.98 -3.28
N ASN A 70 0.54 -19.09 -3.79
CA ASN A 70 1.98 -19.24 -4.00
C ASN A 70 2.52 -18.24 -5.04
N GLY A 71 1.78 -18.01 -6.12
CA GLY A 71 2.12 -17.00 -7.11
C GLY A 71 2.14 -15.58 -6.53
N ALA A 72 1.14 -15.27 -5.71
CA ALA A 72 1.05 -13.99 -5.01
C ALA A 72 2.18 -13.81 -3.98
N GLU A 73 2.57 -14.87 -3.26
CA GLU A 73 3.67 -14.84 -2.30
C GLU A 73 5.02 -14.56 -2.99
N LEU A 74 5.28 -15.18 -4.13
CA LEU A 74 6.49 -14.90 -4.92
C LEU A 74 6.51 -13.46 -5.42
N LEU A 75 5.38 -12.97 -5.87
CA LEU A 75 5.23 -11.59 -6.32
C LEU A 75 5.40 -10.60 -5.17
N ASP A 76 4.85 -10.90 -4.00
CA ASP A 76 5.00 -10.09 -2.77
C ASP A 76 6.46 -9.96 -2.35
N ARG A 77 7.22 -11.07 -2.34
CA ARG A 77 8.64 -11.05 -2.03
C ARG A 77 9.42 -10.15 -2.99
N LEU A 78 9.16 -10.26 -4.28
CA LEU A 78 9.79 -9.41 -5.28
C LEU A 78 9.47 -7.92 -5.04
N PHE A 79 8.22 -7.58 -4.69
CA PHE A 79 7.86 -6.20 -4.39
C PHE A 79 8.51 -5.68 -3.11
N LYS A 80 8.67 -6.51 -2.09
CA LYS A 80 9.42 -6.18 -0.88
C LYS A 80 10.88 -5.86 -1.21
N ASP A 81 11.51 -6.67 -2.04
CA ASP A 81 12.87 -6.44 -2.51
C ASP A 81 12.98 -5.12 -3.30
N ILE A 82 12.03 -4.86 -4.21
CA ILE A 82 11.99 -3.61 -4.99
C ILE A 82 11.84 -2.38 -4.07
N VAL A 83 10.98 -2.44 -3.06
CA VAL A 83 10.81 -1.35 -2.09
C VAL A 83 12.11 -1.12 -1.32
N CYS A 84 12.73 -2.17 -0.81
CA CYS A 84 14.00 -2.05 -0.08
C CYS A 84 15.14 -1.51 -0.98
N GLU A 85 15.20 -1.94 -2.24
CA GLU A 85 16.22 -1.47 -3.20
C GLU A 85 15.99 0.00 -3.60
N ALA A 86 14.73 0.43 -3.73
CA ALA A 86 14.41 1.79 -4.14
C ALA A 86 14.48 2.82 -3.00
N ALA A 87 14.46 2.40 -1.74
CA ALA A 87 14.46 3.29 -0.59
C ALA A 87 15.59 4.33 -0.56
N PRO A 88 16.86 3.99 -0.93
CA PRO A 88 17.94 4.97 -0.97
C PRO A 88 17.74 6.10 -1.98
N HIS A 89 16.85 5.89 -2.94
CA HIS A 89 16.52 6.85 -4.01
C HIS A 89 15.10 7.40 -3.85
N TYR A 90 14.45 7.10 -2.74
CA TYR A 90 13.10 7.54 -2.47
C TYR A 90 13.05 9.05 -2.24
N VAL A 91 12.38 9.76 -3.13
CA VAL A 91 12.09 11.17 -2.96
C VAL A 91 10.66 11.31 -2.47
N SER A 92 10.48 11.62 -1.19
CA SER A 92 9.17 11.94 -0.64
C SER A 92 8.60 13.18 -1.31
N MET A 93 7.40 13.10 -1.86
CA MET A 93 6.68 14.29 -2.34
C MET A 93 6.30 15.23 -1.19
N TYR A 94 6.40 14.77 0.04
CA TYR A 94 6.10 15.52 1.26
C TYR A 94 7.31 15.45 2.19
N GLN A 95 8.17 16.46 2.11
CA GLN A 95 9.42 16.53 2.89
C GLN A 95 9.20 16.73 4.40
N ASP A 96 7.98 17.04 4.85
CA ASP A 96 7.73 17.35 6.26
C ASP A 96 6.30 17.02 6.68
N VAL A 97 6.17 16.04 7.58
CA VAL A 97 4.89 15.60 8.17
C VAL A 97 4.28 16.72 9.03
N SER A 98 5.10 17.59 9.62
CA SER A 98 4.62 18.75 10.40
C SER A 98 3.93 19.77 9.50
N GLN A 99 4.40 19.96 8.28
CA GLN A 99 3.74 20.81 7.29
C GLN A 99 2.42 20.23 6.79
N LEU A 100 2.33 18.91 6.67
CA LEU A 100 1.07 18.21 6.34
C LEU A 100 0.03 18.41 7.44
N ARG A 101 0.42 18.25 8.70
CA ARG A 101 -0.47 18.50 9.85
C ARG A 101 -0.89 19.97 9.92
N ALA A 102 0.04 20.91 9.78
CA ALA A 102 -0.27 22.34 9.81
C ALA A 102 -1.15 22.81 8.63
N ARG A 103 -1.12 22.12 7.47
CA ARG A 103 -2.06 22.36 6.37
C ARG A 103 -3.42 21.73 6.65
N GLN A 104 -3.44 20.54 7.24
CA GLN A 104 -4.63 19.83 7.63
C GLN A 104 -5.43 20.60 8.69
N ASP A 105 -4.75 21.19 9.70
CA ASP A 105 -5.36 21.98 10.76
C ASP A 105 -5.85 23.36 10.26
N ARG A 106 -5.24 23.93 9.22
CA ARG A 106 -5.71 25.19 8.61
C ARG A 106 -6.94 25.04 7.71
N ASP A 107 -7.06 23.89 7.03
CA ASP A 107 -8.20 23.63 6.15
C ASP A 107 -9.46 23.19 6.91
N ILE A 108 -9.31 22.78 8.17
CA ILE A 108 -10.42 22.41 9.08
C ILE A 108 -10.59 23.57 10.07
N GLY A 109 -11.02 24.73 9.61
CA GLY A 109 -11.48 25.82 10.45
C GLY A 109 -12.79 25.43 11.16
N VAL A 110 -12.71 24.77 12.32
CA VAL A 110 -13.88 24.30 13.07
C VAL A 110 -13.88 24.90 14.46
N GLU A 111 -14.85 25.75 14.69
CA GLU A 111 -15.39 26.06 16.02
C GLU A 111 -16.44 24.97 16.33
N GLY A 112 -16.03 23.89 16.99
CA GLY A 112 -16.92 22.79 17.37
C GLY A 112 -16.28 21.81 18.35
N GLY A 113 -17.10 21.13 19.15
CA GLY A 113 -16.66 20.22 20.20
C GLY A 113 -15.82 19.03 19.68
N GLU A 114 -15.03 18.42 20.54
CA GLU A 114 -14.03 17.38 20.19
C GLU A 114 -14.60 16.23 19.35
N ASN A 115 -15.84 15.80 19.56
CA ASN A 115 -16.47 14.72 18.79
C ASN A 115 -16.87 15.13 17.37
N GLU A 116 -17.35 16.35 17.18
CA GLU A 116 -17.67 16.88 15.84
C GLU A 116 -16.39 17.13 15.03
N LEU A 117 -15.31 17.52 15.71
CA LEU A 117 -14.00 17.71 15.13
C LEU A 117 -13.42 16.40 14.61
N GLN A 118 -13.60 15.30 15.33
CA GLN A 118 -13.11 13.98 14.93
C GLN A 118 -13.88 13.42 13.72
N VAL A 119 -15.20 13.51 13.73
CA VAL A 119 -16.03 13.11 12.58
C VAL A 119 -15.76 13.98 11.34
N ALA A 120 -15.58 15.29 11.52
CA ALA A 120 -15.23 16.20 10.44
C ALA A 120 -13.81 15.90 9.88
N ARG A 121 -12.86 15.53 10.74
CA ARG A 121 -11.50 15.11 10.34
C ARG A 121 -11.52 13.82 9.52
N GLU A 122 -12.26 12.81 9.95
CA GLU A 122 -12.40 11.54 9.23
C GLU A 122 -13.07 11.73 7.87
N LYS A 123 -14.14 12.52 7.81
CA LYS A 123 -14.84 12.85 6.55
C LYS A 123 -13.95 13.65 5.60
N ALA A 124 -13.25 14.65 6.10
CA ALA A 124 -12.33 15.46 5.32
C ALA A 124 -11.10 14.63 4.85
N ALA A 125 -10.62 13.69 5.65
CA ALA A 125 -9.56 12.75 5.25
C ALA A 125 -10.03 11.84 4.12
N HIS A 126 -11.26 11.32 4.21
CA HIS A 126 -11.85 10.48 3.17
C HIS A 126 -12.10 11.24 1.85
N GLU A 127 -12.63 12.45 1.92
CA GLU A 127 -12.84 13.31 0.73
C GLU A 127 -11.51 13.71 0.07
N ARG A 128 -10.48 13.98 0.87
CA ARG A 128 -9.13 14.29 0.37
C ARG A 128 -8.46 13.07 -0.25
N TYR A 129 -8.64 11.90 0.32
CA TYR A 129 -8.20 10.64 -0.26
C TYR A 129 -8.85 10.39 -1.62
N ALA A 130 -10.17 10.52 -1.72
CA ALA A 130 -10.91 10.39 -2.97
C ALA A 130 -10.45 11.42 -4.02
N LYS A 131 -10.22 12.68 -3.60
CA LYS A 131 -9.72 13.75 -4.46
C LYS A 131 -8.26 13.53 -4.87
N ALA A 132 -7.42 12.98 -3.98
CA ALA A 132 -6.04 12.62 -4.30
C ALA A 132 -5.98 11.47 -5.31
N MET A 133 -6.85 10.46 -5.17
CA MET A 133 -6.98 9.36 -6.14
C MET A 133 -7.46 9.83 -7.50
N HIS A 134 -8.42 10.78 -7.58
CA HIS A 134 -8.84 11.40 -8.83
C HIS A 134 -7.74 12.25 -9.48
N LEU A 135 -6.99 13.01 -8.69
CA LEU A 135 -5.85 13.80 -9.17
C LEU A 135 -4.68 12.92 -9.63
N GLU A 136 -4.53 11.70 -9.08
CA GLU A 136 -3.54 10.73 -9.57
C GLU A 136 -3.92 10.16 -10.93
N HIS A 137 -5.20 9.92 -11.15
CA HIS A 137 -5.68 9.48 -12.46
C HIS A 137 -5.43 10.55 -13.56
N ASP A 138 -5.59 11.81 -13.23
CA ASP A 138 -5.38 12.95 -14.12
C ASP A 138 -3.88 13.31 -14.30
N ARG A 139 -3.04 13.06 -13.27
CA ARG A 139 -1.58 13.27 -13.31
C ARG A 139 -0.80 12.14 -13.96
N ARG A 140 -1.42 11.00 -14.25
CA ARG A 140 -0.83 9.93 -15.08
C ARG A 140 -0.48 10.41 -16.48
N SER A 141 -1.07 11.52 -16.92
CA SER A 141 -0.80 12.14 -18.22
C SER A 141 0.40 13.10 -18.26
N THR A 142 1.00 13.46 -17.12
CA THR A 142 2.16 14.36 -17.06
C THR A 142 3.35 13.71 -16.34
N SER A 143 4.36 13.44 -17.10
CA SER A 143 5.54 12.60 -16.91
C SER A 143 6.60 13.09 -15.91
N MET A 144 6.29 13.77 -14.82
CA MET A 144 7.36 14.20 -13.89
C MET A 144 6.99 13.96 -12.42
N ASN A 145 7.83 13.15 -11.74
CA ASN A 145 7.84 12.79 -10.31
C ASN A 145 6.84 11.70 -9.87
N LYS A 146 7.01 10.52 -10.45
CA LYS A 146 6.37 9.29 -9.99
C LYS A 146 7.24 8.70 -8.87
N ALA A 147 6.88 8.92 -7.62
CA ALA A 147 7.55 8.33 -6.46
C ALA A 147 6.55 7.62 -5.56
N PHE A 148 6.99 6.51 -4.94
CA PHE A 148 6.27 5.89 -3.84
C PHE A 148 6.09 6.91 -2.71
N SER A 149 4.88 7.06 -2.18
CA SER A 149 4.59 8.01 -1.11
C SER A 149 4.02 7.32 0.11
N LEU A 150 4.82 7.28 1.19
CA LEU A 150 4.39 6.74 2.48
C LEU A 150 3.16 7.49 3.02
N ALA A 151 3.09 8.81 2.84
CA ALA A 151 1.97 9.63 3.26
C ALA A 151 0.64 9.24 2.61
N ARG A 152 0.68 8.70 1.40
CA ARG A 152 -0.51 8.18 0.70
C ARG A 152 -0.81 6.74 1.06
N PHE A 153 0.23 5.95 1.30
CA PHE A 153 0.09 4.53 1.59
C PHE A 153 -0.42 4.27 3.01
N VAL A 154 0.07 5.01 4.02
CA VAL A 154 -0.26 4.73 5.42
C VAL A 154 -1.75 4.86 5.76
N PRO A 155 -2.49 5.89 5.32
CA PRO A 155 -3.95 5.94 5.54
C PRO A 155 -4.67 4.74 4.94
N PHE A 156 -4.23 4.33 3.76
CA PHE A 156 -4.75 3.16 3.06
C PHE A 156 -4.43 1.84 3.77
N LEU A 157 -3.21 1.71 4.32
CA LEU A 157 -2.80 0.59 5.14
C LEU A 157 -3.69 0.47 6.39
N ALA A 158 -3.92 1.58 7.11
CA ALA A 158 -4.73 1.60 8.30
C ALA A 158 -6.20 1.18 8.03
N GLU A 159 -6.79 1.64 6.94
CA GLU A 159 -8.12 1.20 6.52
C GLU A 159 -8.18 -0.32 6.30
N ARG A 160 -7.12 -0.90 5.72
CA ARG A 160 -7.03 -2.33 5.43
C ARG A 160 -6.75 -3.20 6.65
N MET A 161 -6.31 -2.64 7.75
CA MET A 161 -6.09 -3.40 9.00
C MET A 161 -7.38 -3.93 9.64
N GLN A 162 -8.56 -3.47 9.23
CA GLN A 162 -9.85 -3.94 9.73
C GLN A 162 -10.39 -5.20 8.99
N VAL A 163 -9.56 -5.88 8.23
CA VAL A 163 -9.98 -7.06 7.46
C VAL A 163 -10.22 -8.29 8.33
N VAL A 164 -11.16 -9.14 7.90
CA VAL A 164 -11.57 -10.34 8.64
C VAL A 164 -10.54 -11.49 8.50
N SER A 165 -9.91 -11.63 7.33
CA SER A 165 -9.00 -12.75 7.06
C SER A 165 -7.70 -12.65 7.86
N PRO A 166 -7.33 -13.67 8.66
CA PRO A 166 -6.04 -13.70 9.37
C PRO A 166 -4.84 -13.73 8.42
N LEU A 167 -4.98 -14.34 7.23
CA LEU A 167 -3.93 -14.36 6.22
C LEU A 167 -3.65 -12.95 5.69
N THR A 168 -4.71 -12.18 5.44
CA THR A 168 -4.57 -10.78 5.02
C THR A 168 -3.98 -9.91 6.15
N ARG A 169 -4.38 -10.13 7.42
CA ARG A 169 -3.78 -9.41 8.56
C ARG A 169 -2.29 -9.71 8.70
N ASN A 170 -1.90 -10.98 8.59
CA ASN A 170 -0.49 -11.38 8.63
C ASN A 170 0.31 -10.77 7.48
N TYR A 171 -0.26 -10.74 6.28
CA TYR A 171 0.31 -10.05 5.12
C TYR A 171 0.57 -8.56 5.42
N ILE A 172 -0.41 -7.86 6.00
CA ILE A 172 -0.29 -6.43 6.36
C ILE A 172 0.82 -6.20 7.38
N VAL A 173 0.86 -7.02 8.44
CA VAL A 173 1.91 -6.94 9.48
C VAL A 173 3.30 -7.16 8.86
N SER A 174 3.45 -8.12 7.95
CA SER A 174 4.71 -8.37 7.25
C SER A 174 5.19 -7.17 6.41
N TRP A 175 4.27 -6.40 5.86
CA TRP A 175 4.60 -5.17 5.15
C TRP A 175 5.01 -4.02 6.07
N ILE A 176 4.38 -3.91 7.25
CA ILE A 176 4.80 -2.94 8.27
C ILE A 176 6.25 -3.22 8.67
N ALA A 177 6.60 -4.49 8.93
CA ALA A 177 7.97 -4.90 9.25
C ALA A 177 8.97 -4.51 8.15
N VAL A 178 8.63 -4.73 6.89
CA VAL A 178 9.48 -4.33 5.75
C VAL A 178 9.66 -2.83 5.69
N LEU A 179 8.59 -2.06 5.80
CA LEU A 179 8.65 -0.60 5.74
C LEU A 179 9.44 0.01 6.91
N ASP A 180 9.35 -0.60 8.10
CA ASP A 180 10.14 -0.19 9.26
C ASP A 180 11.64 -0.47 9.08
N SER A 181 11.98 -1.55 8.38
CA SER A 181 13.37 -1.92 8.09
C SER A 181 14.07 -0.99 7.08
N VAL A 182 13.33 -0.15 6.38
CA VAL A 182 13.87 0.76 5.35
C VAL A 182 14.32 2.08 5.98
N PRO A 183 15.63 2.40 6.02
CA PRO A 183 16.17 3.51 6.81
C PRO A 183 15.62 4.90 6.45
N ASP A 184 15.26 5.10 5.19
CA ASP A 184 14.80 6.40 4.68
C ASP A 184 13.27 6.59 4.80
N LEU A 185 12.54 5.55 5.21
CA LEU A 185 11.12 5.63 5.45
C LEU A 185 10.84 5.93 6.91
N GLN A 186 10.44 7.16 7.22
CA GLN A 186 10.10 7.58 8.58
C GLN A 186 8.72 7.04 9.00
N LEU A 187 8.57 5.71 9.10
CA LEU A 187 7.31 5.06 9.45
C LEU A 187 6.80 5.49 10.85
N VAL A 188 7.71 5.74 11.77
CA VAL A 188 7.41 6.23 13.13
C VAL A 188 6.57 7.51 13.13
N ALA A 189 6.72 8.38 12.12
CA ALA A 189 5.92 9.59 11.99
C ALA A 189 4.40 9.31 11.79
N TYR A 190 4.08 8.10 11.35
CA TYR A 190 2.70 7.65 11.09
C TYR A 190 2.20 6.63 12.12
N LEU A 191 2.99 6.34 13.16
CA LEU A 191 2.71 5.30 14.14
C LEU A 191 1.30 5.47 14.77
N SER A 192 0.90 6.69 15.08
CA SER A 192 -0.43 6.99 15.63
C SER A 192 -1.59 6.54 14.74
N THR A 193 -1.38 6.37 13.45
CA THR A 193 -2.42 5.98 12.50
C THR A 193 -2.70 4.47 12.54
N PHE A 194 -1.70 3.64 12.75
CA PHE A 194 -1.84 2.17 12.67
C PHE A 194 -1.57 1.44 14.00
N LEU A 195 -0.88 2.07 14.96
CA LEU A 195 -0.57 1.49 16.26
C LEU A 195 -1.79 0.94 17.02
N PRO A 196 -2.96 1.61 17.05
CA PRO A 196 -4.14 1.07 17.72
C PRO A 196 -4.57 -0.29 17.15
N HIS A 197 -4.45 -0.48 15.84
CA HIS A 197 -4.76 -1.74 15.17
C HIS A 197 -3.74 -2.84 15.50
N LEU A 198 -2.45 -2.49 15.60
CA LEU A 198 -1.42 -3.45 16.03
C LEU A 198 -1.69 -3.93 17.46
N PHE A 199 -2.08 -3.05 18.37
CA PHE A 199 -2.47 -3.47 19.73
C PHE A 199 -3.67 -4.42 19.71
N GLN A 200 -4.65 -4.22 18.84
CA GLN A 200 -5.75 -5.17 18.66
C GLN A 200 -5.25 -6.52 18.15
N TYR A 201 -4.28 -6.53 17.24
CA TYR A 201 -3.69 -7.75 16.68
C TYR A 201 -2.89 -8.56 17.70
N LEU A 202 -2.36 -7.96 18.77
CA LEU A 202 -1.75 -8.71 19.90
C LEU A 202 -2.76 -9.62 20.61
N SER A 203 -4.05 -9.34 20.50
CA SER A 203 -5.13 -10.16 21.04
C SER A 203 -5.89 -10.92 19.93
N ASP A 204 -5.30 -11.04 18.74
CA ASP A 204 -5.92 -11.75 17.62
C ASP A 204 -6.16 -13.22 17.93
N PRO A 205 -7.31 -13.82 17.53
CA PRO A 205 -7.56 -15.26 17.70
C PRO A 205 -6.53 -16.12 16.95
N ASN A 206 -5.94 -15.64 15.87
CA ASN A 206 -4.89 -16.35 15.13
C ASN A 206 -3.52 -16.13 15.75
N THR A 207 -2.81 -17.23 16.03
CA THR A 207 -1.49 -17.20 16.68
C THR A 207 -0.42 -16.55 15.82
N ASP A 208 -0.43 -16.80 14.51
CA ASP A 208 0.59 -16.29 13.59
C ASP A 208 0.51 -14.75 13.50
N VAL A 209 -0.72 -14.20 13.51
CA VAL A 209 -0.93 -12.75 13.55
C VAL A 209 -0.40 -12.15 14.86
N ARG A 210 -0.66 -12.81 16.01
CA ARG A 210 -0.14 -12.33 17.31
C ARG A 210 1.39 -12.31 17.34
N VAL A 211 2.02 -13.41 16.89
CA VAL A 211 3.48 -13.55 16.90
C VAL A 211 4.10 -12.51 15.96
N ALA A 212 3.65 -12.42 14.71
CA ALA A 212 4.15 -11.44 13.75
C ALA A 212 3.97 -10.00 14.25
N THR A 213 2.85 -9.71 14.92
CA THR A 213 2.60 -8.37 15.47
C THR A 213 3.54 -8.05 16.64
N ALA A 214 3.81 -9.04 17.51
CA ALA A 214 4.74 -8.86 18.63
C ALA A 214 6.21 -8.65 18.16
N GLU A 215 6.58 -9.19 17.00
CA GLU A 215 7.91 -8.99 16.39
C GLU A 215 8.09 -7.60 15.77
N VAL A 216 7.00 -6.95 15.39
CA VAL A 216 7.01 -5.63 14.75
C VAL A 216 6.95 -4.48 15.77
N LEU A 217 6.42 -4.73 16.98
CA LEU A 217 6.29 -3.74 18.06
C LEU A 217 7.54 -3.67 18.94
#